data_75af3667b308bd9cb19ca46ba3cbf9d2
#
_entry.id   75af3667b308bd9cb19ca46ba3cbf9d2
#
_cell.length_a   1.000
_cell.length_b   1.000
_cell.length_c   1.000
_cell.angle_alpha   90.00
_cell.angle_beta   90.00
_cell.angle_gamma   90.00
#
_symmetry.space_group_name_H-M   'P 1'
#
loop_
_entity.id
_entity.type
_entity.pdbx_description
1 polymer ?
#
loop_
_entity_poly.entity_id
_entity_poly.type
_entity_poly.pdbx_seq_one_letter_code
_entity_poly.pdbx_strand_id
1 'polypeptide(L)'
;MTRKTHQWQRWTKLPLAVAVAAGVSGHAAAYSFYVGDVEAQFNTTLSAGAGWRVEDRDKRLIAQGNLGPEYAPGGALENIGASTNNYDDGNLNFESGDTYSKIVKGNSELYLNYNVDSSFLTRVGGLLRGRYWYDFELKDESRAVDFVGQRRELNQHAKDYASGGEILDAYVFSDWYFGQIPVSLRYGKQVLSWGESTFIQGGINIINPVDVPAFRAPGSELKDALLPVEMFYMSAGITENVTVETFVQADWEPVRPDDCGTFFSTNDFAADGCGPVLLAGQLPDSQAFAQGFIAPRIGDQEADSKDQFGVAVRWYVPELNDSELGFYYIKYNSRLPYVSGLVNNPSSPTSTQQNDPSLPFSSFPSYFIEYPENINLYGISINTTTPGGWSLGAEYSFRDNVPLQWNAFELIFGGLQQRDPAGDPLSKLEAQR
;
A
#
# COMPACT_ATOMS: atom_id res chain seq x y z
N MET A 1 12.76 39.42 3.03
CA MET A 1 11.42 40.07 2.87
C MET A 1 10.70 39.47 1.68
N THR A 2 10.23 38.23 1.73
CA THR A 2 9.47 37.60 0.62
C THR A 2 8.46 36.55 1.11
N ARG A 3 7.95 36.67 2.35
CA ARG A 3 6.94 35.73 2.91
C ARG A 3 5.46 36.07 2.60
N LYS A 4 5.16 37.18 1.90
CA LYS A 4 3.78 37.68 1.72
C LYS A 4 3.10 37.27 0.40
N THR A 5 3.81 36.77 -0.60
CA THR A 5 3.21 36.45 -1.91
C THR A 5 2.62 35.04 -2.02
N HIS A 6 3.05 34.08 -1.19
CA HIS A 6 2.56 32.69 -1.27
C HIS A 6 1.21 32.43 -0.58
N GLN A 7 0.83 33.24 0.42
CA GLN A 7 -0.46 33.07 1.09
C GLN A 7 -1.68 33.36 0.19
N TRP A 8 -1.57 34.26 -0.77
CA TRP A 8 -2.69 34.63 -1.66
C TRP A 8 -3.00 33.55 -2.70
N GLN A 9 -2.04 32.81 -3.17
CA GLN A 9 -2.29 31.71 -4.10
C GLN A 9 -2.91 30.46 -3.43
N ARG A 10 -2.65 30.24 -2.15
CA ARG A 10 -3.25 29.13 -1.37
C ARG A 10 -4.76 29.29 -1.22
N TRP A 11 -5.27 30.52 -1.09
CA TRP A 11 -6.69 30.80 -0.87
C TRP A 11 -7.54 30.78 -2.14
N THR A 12 -6.98 30.94 -3.31
CA THR A 12 -7.72 30.97 -4.57
C THR A 12 -8.14 29.58 -5.06
N LYS A 13 -7.47 28.52 -4.62
CA LYS A 13 -7.81 27.12 -4.99
C LYS A 13 -8.81 26.45 -4.01
N LEU A 14 -8.87 26.89 -2.76
CA LEU A 14 -9.83 26.40 -1.76
C LEU A 14 -11.31 26.63 -2.14
N PRO A 15 -11.73 27.77 -2.70
CA PRO A 15 -13.12 28.02 -3.04
C PRO A 15 -13.70 27.05 -4.07
N LEU A 16 -12.84 26.51 -4.96
CA LEU A 16 -13.29 25.57 -5.98
C LEU A 16 -13.60 24.19 -5.36
N ALA A 17 -12.76 23.71 -4.44
CA ALA A 17 -12.99 22.44 -3.74
C ALA A 17 -14.20 22.53 -2.78
N VAL A 18 -14.37 23.65 -2.08
CA VAL A 18 -15.53 23.95 -1.23
C VAL A 18 -16.78 24.16 -2.07
N ALA A 19 -16.69 24.82 -3.22
CA ALA A 19 -17.81 25.02 -4.13
C ALA A 19 -18.26 23.68 -4.77
N VAL A 20 -17.34 22.79 -5.10
CA VAL A 20 -17.64 21.42 -5.58
C VAL A 20 -18.27 20.61 -4.45
N ALA A 21 -17.74 20.65 -3.22
CA ALA A 21 -18.33 19.97 -2.06
C ALA A 21 -19.70 20.54 -1.66
N ALA A 22 -19.89 21.86 -1.74
CA ALA A 22 -21.18 22.52 -1.45
C ALA A 22 -22.21 22.33 -2.58
N GLY A 23 -21.74 22.15 -3.83
CA GLY A 23 -22.62 21.90 -4.99
C GLY A 23 -23.06 20.45 -5.14
N VAL A 24 -22.41 19.49 -4.44
CA VAL A 24 -22.66 18.05 -4.53
C VAL A 24 -23.30 17.49 -3.24
N SER A 25 -23.86 18.34 -2.38
CA SER A 25 -24.78 17.89 -1.33
C SER A 25 -26.12 17.38 -1.91
N GLY A 26 -26.16 17.02 -3.18
CA GLY A 26 -27.22 16.24 -3.81
C GLY A 26 -27.09 14.78 -3.42
N HIS A 27 -28.16 14.20 -2.93
CA HIS A 27 -28.32 12.80 -2.57
C HIS A 27 -27.56 11.87 -3.54
N ALA A 28 -26.81 10.88 -3.02
CA ALA A 28 -26.33 9.76 -3.80
C ALA A 28 -27.58 9.03 -4.35
N ALA A 29 -28.05 9.41 -5.51
CA ALA A 29 -29.18 8.77 -6.14
C ALA A 29 -28.59 7.67 -7.04
N ALA A 30 -28.80 6.43 -6.62
CA ALA A 30 -28.66 5.29 -7.53
C ALA A 30 -29.66 5.51 -8.67
N TYR A 31 -29.14 5.68 -9.87
CA TYR A 31 -29.99 5.77 -11.05
C TYR A 31 -30.17 4.37 -11.63
N SER A 32 -31.39 3.83 -11.48
CA SER A 32 -31.74 2.53 -12.08
C SER A 32 -32.51 2.77 -13.38
N PHE A 33 -32.13 2.04 -14.43
CA PHE A 33 -32.74 2.10 -15.74
C PHE A 33 -32.70 0.72 -16.42
N TYR A 34 -33.48 0.57 -17.49
CA TYR A 34 -33.52 -0.65 -18.27
C TYR A 34 -33.01 -0.39 -19.68
N VAL A 35 -32.22 -1.33 -20.20
CA VAL A 35 -31.79 -1.38 -21.59
C VAL A 35 -32.32 -2.70 -22.17
N GLY A 36 -33.49 -2.65 -22.80
CA GLY A 36 -34.24 -3.87 -23.12
C GLY A 36 -34.64 -4.57 -21.83
N ASP A 37 -34.27 -5.85 -21.70
CA ASP A 37 -34.53 -6.68 -20.51
C ASP A 37 -33.39 -6.63 -19.47
N VAL A 38 -32.31 -5.87 -19.74
CA VAL A 38 -31.20 -5.70 -18.82
C VAL A 38 -31.50 -4.57 -17.83
N GLU A 39 -31.49 -4.89 -16.55
CA GLU A 39 -31.51 -3.90 -15.48
C GLU A 39 -30.11 -3.30 -15.30
N ALA A 40 -30.01 -1.99 -15.30
CA ALA A 40 -28.78 -1.25 -15.09
C ALA A 40 -28.91 -0.31 -13.89
N GLN A 41 -27.91 -0.30 -13.02
CA GLN A 41 -27.80 0.60 -11.87
C GLN A 41 -26.50 1.37 -11.97
N PHE A 42 -26.58 2.69 -11.97
CA PHE A 42 -25.41 3.56 -12.00
C PHE A 42 -25.36 4.41 -10.74
N ASN A 43 -24.25 4.31 -10.04
CA ASN A 43 -23.98 5.06 -8.81
C ASN A 43 -22.69 5.87 -8.97
N THR A 44 -22.70 7.09 -8.43
CA THR A 44 -21.48 7.91 -8.31
C THR A 44 -21.42 8.53 -6.94
N THR A 45 -20.27 8.37 -6.27
CA THR A 45 -19.95 9.04 -5.01
C THR A 45 -18.83 10.04 -5.28
N LEU A 46 -19.03 11.30 -4.96
CA LEU A 46 -18.01 12.34 -4.98
C LEU A 46 -17.65 12.72 -3.55
N SER A 47 -16.36 12.84 -3.28
CA SER A 47 -15.88 13.27 -1.97
C SER A 47 -14.75 14.29 -2.13
N ALA A 48 -14.64 15.18 -1.14
CA ALA A 48 -13.54 16.13 -1.03
C ALA A 48 -13.10 16.18 0.42
N GLY A 49 -11.81 16.28 0.63
CA GLY A 49 -11.25 16.33 1.97
C GLY A 49 -9.88 16.98 2.00
N ALA A 50 -9.46 17.38 3.21
CA ALA A 50 -8.12 17.88 3.44
C ALA A 50 -7.62 17.44 4.82
N GLY A 51 -6.33 17.23 4.91
CA GLY A 51 -5.65 16.86 6.15
C GLY A 51 -4.50 17.83 6.45
N TRP A 52 -4.31 18.12 7.73
CA TRP A 52 -3.28 19.05 8.20
C TRP A 52 -2.39 18.38 9.26
N ARG A 53 -1.10 18.69 9.24
CA ARG A 53 -0.23 18.39 10.36
C ARG A 53 -0.51 19.36 11.52
N VAL A 54 -0.84 18.83 12.69
CA VAL A 54 -1.18 19.64 13.88
C VAL A 54 -0.02 19.73 14.87
N GLU A 55 0.95 18.81 14.82
CA GLU A 55 2.11 18.76 15.70
C GLU A 55 3.39 19.18 14.98
N ASP A 56 4.32 19.76 15.73
CA ASP A 56 5.65 20.06 15.23
C ASP A 56 6.39 18.77 14.84
N ARG A 57 7.37 18.91 13.95
CA ARG A 57 8.23 17.80 13.53
C ARG A 57 9.05 17.28 14.72
N ASP A 58 9.04 15.99 14.96
CA ASP A 58 9.94 15.38 15.92
C ASP A 58 11.36 15.30 15.34
N LYS A 59 12.24 16.12 15.86
CA LYS A 59 13.64 16.20 15.42
C LYS A 59 14.42 14.88 15.59
N ARG A 60 13.97 14.00 16.49
CA ARG A 60 14.59 12.68 16.68
C ARG A 60 14.34 11.73 15.50
N LEU A 61 13.34 12.02 14.69
CA LEU A 61 12.98 11.28 13.48
C LEU A 61 13.57 11.89 12.20
N ILE A 62 14.35 12.96 12.33
CA ILE A 62 15.00 13.64 11.20
C ILE A 62 16.50 13.38 11.30
N ALA A 63 17.15 13.08 10.17
CA ALA A 63 18.58 12.87 10.11
C ALA A 63 19.37 14.07 10.62
N GLN A 64 20.48 13.83 11.30
CA GLN A 64 21.34 14.89 11.84
C GLN A 64 21.75 15.89 10.75
N GLY A 65 22.13 15.41 9.56
CA GLY A 65 22.49 16.24 8.42
C GLY A 65 21.38 17.13 7.90
N ASN A 66 20.13 16.69 8.02
CA ASN A 66 18.94 17.41 7.57
C ASN A 66 18.41 18.44 8.60
N LEU A 67 18.91 18.41 9.85
CA LEU A 67 18.53 19.35 10.91
C LEU A 67 19.38 20.62 10.95
N GLY A 68 20.62 20.57 10.49
CA GLY A 68 21.54 21.70 10.50
C GLY A 68 22.86 21.43 11.24
N PRO A 69 23.85 22.33 11.14
CA PRO A 69 25.20 22.10 11.63
C PRO A 69 25.31 21.91 13.15
N GLU A 70 24.38 22.49 13.93
CA GLU A 70 24.34 22.29 15.37
C GLU A 70 23.97 20.86 15.77
N TYR A 71 23.37 20.07 14.88
CA TYR A 71 22.97 18.66 15.08
C TYR A 71 23.99 17.68 14.49
N ALA A 72 24.90 18.16 13.64
CA ALA A 72 25.96 17.35 13.07
C ALA A 72 27.00 16.92 14.13
N PRO A 73 27.83 15.88 13.88
CA PRO A 73 28.91 15.48 14.77
C PRO A 73 29.81 16.65 15.18
N GLY A 74 30.02 16.82 16.48
CA GLY A 74 30.76 17.97 17.06
C GLY A 74 29.89 19.21 17.31
N GLY A 75 28.63 19.22 16.91
CA GLY A 75 27.68 20.30 17.21
C GLY A 75 27.11 20.22 18.64
N ALA A 76 26.52 21.33 19.10
CA ALA A 76 25.98 21.40 20.47
C ALA A 76 24.78 20.47 20.71
N LEU A 77 24.10 19.99 19.67
CA LEU A 77 22.89 19.16 19.68
C LEU A 77 23.10 17.85 18.90
N GLU A 78 24.32 17.38 18.74
CA GLU A 78 24.70 16.23 17.90
C GLU A 78 23.96 14.92 18.22
N ASN A 79 23.45 14.74 19.44
CA ASN A 79 22.78 13.52 19.87
C ASN A 79 21.24 13.57 19.71
N ILE A 80 20.69 14.60 19.07
CA ILE A 80 19.23 14.76 18.94
C ILE A 80 18.80 14.25 17.59
N GLY A 81 19.32 14.20 16.54
CA GLY A 81 18.83 13.71 15.25
C GLY A 81 18.94 12.21 15.09
N ALA A 82 18.27 11.67 14.09
CA ALA A 82 18.42 10.30 13.64
C ALA A 82 19.79 10.09 12.97
N SER A 83 20.34 8.90 13.09
CA SER A 83 21.64 8.53 12.48
C SER A 83 21.53 8.20 10.98
N THR A 84 20.32 8.16 10.44
CA THR A 84 20.03 7.81 9.05
C THR A 84 19.04 8.79 8.43
N ASN A 85 19.21 9.05 7.14
CA ASN A 85 18.38 9.92 6.32
C ASN A 85 17.53 9.14 5.30
N ASN A 86 17.07 7.95 5.68
CA ASN A 86 16.26 7.12 4.79
C ASN A 86 14.82 6.92 5.28
N TYR A 87 14.38 7.70 6.27
CA TYR A 87 13.04 7.58 6.88
C TYR A 87 12.43 8.93 7.22
N ASP A 88 13.05 10.04 6.84
CA ASP A 88 12.69 11.35 7.38
C ASP A 88 12.02 12.30 6.39
N ASP A 89 12.00 11.99 5.11
CA ASP A 89 11.44 12.85 4.06
C ASP A 89 9.98 13.22 4.31
N GLY A 90 9.15 12.27 4.71
CA GLY A 90 7.76 12.53 5.05
C GLY A 90 7.60 13.49 6.24
N ASN A 91 8.53 13.43 7.20
CA ASN A 91 8.54 14.33 8.35
C ASN A 91 9.15 15.71 8.00
N LEU A 92 10.15 15.75 7.12
CA LEU A 92 10.80 16.98 6.66
C LEU A 92 9.89 17.83 5.77
N ASN A 93 9.07 17.21 4.93
CA ASN A 93 8.30 17.91 3.92
C ASN A 93 7.09 18.67 4.45
N PHE A 94 6.68 18.42 5.71
CA PHE A 94 5.49 19.03 6.29
C PHE A 94 5.79 19.63 7.66
N GLU A 95 5.51 20.92 7.83
CA GLU A 95 5.60 21.64 9.12
C GLU A 95 4.22 21.66 9.81
N SER A 96 4.21 21.98 11.09
CA SER A 96 2.97 22.23 11.84
C SER A 96 2.12 23.28 11.13
N GLY A 97 0.86 22.96 10.88
CA GLY A 97 -0.07 23.78 10.13
C GLY A 97 -0.06 23.57 8.62
N ASP A 98 0.89 22.82 8.06
CA ASP A 98 0.88 22.47 6.64
C ASP A 98 -0.21 21.44 6.33
N THR A 99 -0.83 21.57 5.17
CA THR A 99 -1.67 20.52 4.62
C THR A 99 -0.80 19.42 4.04
N TYR A 100 -1.17 18.17 4.30
CA TYR A 100 -0.50 17.02 3.67
C TYR A 100 -1.34 16.40 2.54
N SER A 101 -2.63 16.73 2.46
CA SER A 101 -3.52 16.32 1.37
C SER A 101 -4.65 17.33 1.21
N LYS A 102 -5.03 17.61 -0.03
CA LYS A 102 -6.22 18.38 -0.45
C LYS A 102 -6.84 17.68 -1.65
N ILE A 103 -7.62 16.66 -1.38
CA ILE A 103 -8.07 15.73 -2.41
C ILE A 103 -9.55 15.93 -2.76
N VAL A 104 -9.84 15.85 -4.07
CA VAL A 104 -11.18 15.62 -4.62
C VAL A 104 -11.15 14.28 -5.33
N LYS A 105 -12.09 13.41 -5.04
CA LYS A 105 -12.16 12.08 -5.62
C LYS A 105 -13.59 11.67 -5.95
N GLY A 106 -13.75 10.79 -6.91
CA GLY A 106 -15.01 10.20 -7.28
C GLY A 106 -14.88 8.70 -7.53
N ASN A 107 -15.91 7.96 -7.15
CA ASN A 107 -16.09 6.55 -7.45
C ASN A 107 -17.38 6.40 -8.25
N SER A 108 -17.31 5.80 -9.42
CA SER A 108 -18.47 5.49 -10.27
C SER A 108 -18.58 3.99 -10.45
N GLU A 109 -19.80 3.49 -10.33
CA GLU A 109 -20.12 2.07 -10.41
C GLU A 109 -21.30 1.84 -11.33
N LEU A 110 -21.17 0.92 -12.27
CA LEU A 110 -22.21 0.43 -13.15
C LEU A 110 -22.42 -1.06 -12.89
N TYR A 111 -23.58 -1.42 -12.39
CA TYR A 111 -24.04 -2.79 -12.23
C TYR A 111 -25.07 -3.13 -13.29
N LEU A 112 -24.85 -4.25 -13.97
CA LEU A 112 -25.76 -4.78 -15.00
C LEU A 112 -26.28 -6.15 -14.57
N ASN A 113 -27.58 -6.39 -14.72
CA ASN A 113 -28.24 -7.62 -14.36
C ASN A 113 -29.28 -8.02 -15.41
N TYR A 114 -29.25 -9.29 -15.80
CA TYR A 114 -30.23 -9.91 -16.70
C TYR A 114 -30.70 -11.23 -16.10
N ASN A 115 -31.99 -11.34 -15.84
CA ASN A 115 -32.61 -12.57 -15.40
C ASN A 115 -32.93 -13.46 -16.59
N VAL A 116 -32.43 -14.68 -16.57
CA VAL A 116 -32.59 -15.66 -17.65
C VAL A 116 -33.75 -16.57 -17.32
N ASP A 117 -34.70 -16.73 -18.26
CA ASP A 117 -35.81 -17.67 -18.12
C ASP A 117 -35.34 -19.09 -18.45
N SER A 118 -34.64 -19.71 -17.50
CA SER A 118 -34.11 -21.07 -17.63
C SER A 118 -34.07 -21.77 -16.27
N SER A 119 -34.20 -23.09 -16.28
CA SER A 119 -34.20 -23.91 -15.07
C SER A 119 -32.81 -24.12 -14.45
N PHE A 120 -31.74 -23.81 -15.19
CA PHE A 120 -30.38 -24.05 -14.73
C PHE A 120 -29.50 -22.78 -14.70
N LEU A 121 -29.67 -21.84 -15.62
CA LEU A 121 -29.01 -20.53 -15.59
C LEU A 121 -30.05 -19.48 -15.26
N THR A 122 -29.95 -18.83 -14.11
CA THR A 122 -31.01 -17.91 -13.63
C THR A 122 -30.65 -16.45 -13.79
N ARG A 123 -29.35 -16.13 -13.79
CA ARG A 123 -28.91 -14.73 -13.85
C ARG A 123 -27.55 -14.61 -14.48
N VAL A 124 -27.36 -13.57 -15.29
CA VAL A 124 -26.06 -13.12 -15.79
C VAL A 124 -25.93 -11.62 -15.61
N GLY A 125 -24.72 -11.13 -15.42
CA GLY A 125 -24.53 -9.70 -15.26
C GLY A 125 -23.06 -9.31 -15.19
N GLY A 126 -22.82 -8.08 -14.78
CA GLY A 126 -21.47 -7.55 -14.64
C GLY A 126 -21.41 -6.34 -13.76
N LEU A 127 -20.23 -6.07 -13.24
CA LEU A 127 -19.89 -4.87 -12.47
C LEU A 127 -18.71 -4.19 -13.11
N LEU A 128 -18.82 -2.89 -13.27
CA LEU A 128 -17.72 -2.01 -13.64
C LEU A 128 -17.63 -0.89 -12.62
N ARG A 129 -16.52 -0.77 -11.90
CA ARG A 129 -16.25 0.29 -10.94
C ARG A 129 -14.94 0.98 -11.30
N GLY A 130 -14.96 2.29 -11.31
CA GLY A 130 -13.77 3.12 -11.50
C GLY A 130 -13.68 4.21 -10.46
N ARG A 131 -12.45 4.60 -10.14
CA ARG A 131 -12.17 5.78 -9.31
C ARG A 131 -11.34 6.80 -10.08
N TYR A 132 -11.48 8.06 -9.69
CA TYR A 132 -10.70 9.18 -10.23
C TYR A 132 -10.49 10.20 -9.12
N TRP A 133 -9.28 10.83 -9.11
CA TRP A 133 -8.89 11.73 -8.03
C TRP A 133 -7.91 12.80 -8.49
N TYR A 134 -7.85 13.86 -7.70
CA TYR A 134 -6.85 14.89 -7.83
C TYR A 134 -6.52 15.45 -6.45
N ASP A 135 -5.27 15.30 -5.99
CA ASP A 135 -4.75 15.88 -4.76
C ASP A 135 -3.93 17.13 -5.09
N PHE A 136 -4.49 18.29 -4.84
CA PHE A 136 -3.86 19.60 -5.11
C PHE A 136 -2.61 19.81 -4.26
N GLU A 137 -2.52 19.23 -3.06
CA GLU A 137 -1.34 19.36 -2.21
C GLU A 137 -0.16 18.60 -2.79
N LEU A 138 -0.37 17.33 -3.11
CA LEU A 138 0.71 16.47 -3.59
C LEU A 138 1.12 16.81 -5.03
N LYS A 139 0.16 17.23 -5.86
CA LYS A 139 0.41 17.50 -7.29
C LYS A 139 1.05 18.85 -7.54
N ASP A 140 0.53 19.92 -6.91
CA ASP A 140 0.79 21.28 -7.29
C ASP A 140 1.71 22.04 -6.32
N GLU A 141 1.74 21.64 -5.03
CA GLU A 141 2.47 22.37 -4.02
C GLU A 141 3.93 21.89 -3.93
N SER A 142 4.78 22.78 -3.54
CA SER A 142 6.20 22.50 -3.32
C SER A 142 6.50 22.37 -1.82
N ARG A 143 7.51 21.61 -1.53
CA ARG A 143 7.94 21.33 -0.15
C ARG A 143 8.84 22.44 0.41
N ALA A 144 9.14 22.32 1.71
CA ALA A 144 10.04 23.22 2.39
C ALA A 144 11.44 23.20 1.78
N VAL A 145 12.18 24.26 2.00
CA VAL A 145 13.60 24.35 1.64
C VAL A 145 14.39 23.59 2.71
N ASP A 146 15.32 22.75 2.31
CA ASP A 146 16.22 22.06 3.24
C ASP A 146 17.21 23.05 3.91
N PHE A 147 17.97 22.54 4.86
CA PHE A 147 18.93 23.32 5.62
C PHE A 147 20.06 23.92 4.74
N VAL A 148 20.42 23.30 3.61
CA VAL A 148 21.42 23.84 2.67
C VAL A 148 20.82 24.80 1.64
N GLY A 149 19.53 25.10 1.75
CA GLY A 149 18.82 26.04 0.88
C GLY A 149 18.28 25.43 -0.40
N GLN A 150 18.28 24.11 -0.54
CA GLN A 150 17.68 23.42 -1.67
C GLN A 150 16.20 23.19 -1.43
N ARG A 151 15.40 23.38 -2.47
CA ARG A 151 13.98 23.13 -2.44
C ARG A 151 13.74 21.62 -2.51
N ARG A 152 12.96 21.12 -1.57
CA ARG A 152 12.51 19.73 -1.58
C ARG A 152 11.28 19.59 -2.48
N GLU A 153 11.25 18.56 -3.28
CA GLU A 153 10.10 18.21 -4.10
C GLU A 153 9.81 16.73 -3.97
N LEU A 154 8.54 16.38 -4.09
CA LEU A 154 8.17 14.98 -4.23
C LEU A 154 8.74 14.44 -5.55
N ASN A 155 9.07 13.14 -5.55
CA ASN A 155 9.51 12.48 -6.77
C ASN A 155 8.40 12.48 -7.85
N GLN A 156 8.74 12.16 -9.08
CA GLN A 156 7.79 12.19 -10.19
C GLN A 156 6.69 11.15 -10.01
N HIS A 157 7.00 9.98 -9.46
CA HIS A 157 6.03 8.92 -9.19
C HIS A 157 4.94 9.39 -8.21
N ALA A 158 5.31 9.99 -7.08
CA ALA A 158 4.36 10.56 -6.12
C ALA A 158 3.48 11.66 -6.74
N LYS A 159 4.07 12.52 -7.58
CA LYS A 159 3.32 13.57 -8.30
C LYS A 159 2.37 12.98 -9.34
N ASP A 160 2.74 11.92 -10.02
CA ASP A 160 1.89 11.27 -11.01
C ASP A 160 0.75 10.53 -10.33
N TYR A 161 1.03 9.88 -9.20
CA TYR A 161 0.02 9.20 -8.40
C TYR A 161 -0.94 10.17 -7.66
N ALA A 162 -0.54 11.43 -7.45
CA ALA A 162 -1.39 12.45 -6.84
C ALA A 162 -2.64 12.81 -7.67
N SER A 163 -2.73 12.39 -8.92
CA SER A 163 -3.92 12.57 -9.76
C SER A 163 -4.05 11.45 -10.76
N GLY A 164 -5.28 10.99 -10.98
CA GLY A 164 -5.47 9.91 -11.94
C GLY A 164 -6.89 9.40 -12.03
N GLY A 165 -7.03 8.34 -12.79
CA GLY A 165 -8.25 7.54 -12.87
C GLY A 165 -7.87 6.10 -13.17
N GLU A 166 -8.51 5.16 -12.49
CA GLU A 166 -8.29 3.73 -12.71
C GLU A 166 -9.58 2.93 -12.63
N ILE A 167 -9.63 1.83 -13.35
CA ILE A 167 -10.68 0.84 -13.25
C ILE A 167 -10.35 -0.08 -12.09
N LEU A 168 -11.24 -0.13 -11.12
CA LEU A 168 -11.17 -1.05 -9.99
C LEU A 168 -11.85 -2.37 -10.39
N ASP A 169 -13.06 -2.63 -9.90
CA ASP A 169 -13.76 -3.87 -10.27
C ASP A 169 -14.23 -3.84 -11.72
N ALA A 170 -13.99 -4.93 -12.43
CA ALA A 170 -14.45 -5.15 -13.78
C ALA A 170 -14.64 -6.66 -13.99
N TYR A 171 -15.81 -7.19 -13.64
CA TYR A 171 -16.08 -8.61 -13.77
C TYR A 171 -17.49 -8.90 -14.30
N VAL A 172 -17.63 -10.09 -14.86
CA VAL A 172 -18.92 -10.69 -15.22
C VAL A 172 -19.28 -11.77 -14.22
N PHE A 173 -20.56 -12.00 -14.02
CA PHE A 173 -21.04 -13.06 -13.16
C PHE A 173 -22.20 -13.82 -13.78
N SER A 174 -22.41 -15.06 -13.29
CA SER A 174 -23.56 -15.89 -13.64
C SER A 174 -23.95 -16.80 -12.48
N ASP A 175 -25.28 -16.96 -12.28
CA ASP A 175 -25.85 -17.81 -11.24
C ASP A 175 -26.58 -19.00 -11.85
N TRP A 176 -26.29 -20.16 -11.31
CA TRP A 176 -26.71 -21.46 -11.84
C TRP A 176 -27.38 -22.30 -10.75
N TYR A 177 -28.23 -23.22 -11.18
CA TYR A 177 -28.74 -24.30 -10.34
C TYR A 177 -28.42 -25.65 -10.98
N PHE A 178 -27.69 -26.48 -10.28
CA PHE A 178 -27.42 -27.86 -10.63
C PHE A 178 -28.25 -28.78 -9.71
N GLY A 179 -29.49 -29.05 -10.13
CA GLY A 179 -30.50 -29.65 -9.27
C GLY A 179 -30.93 -28.69 -8.16
N GLN A 180 -30.55 -28.97 -6.91
CA GLN A 180 -30.82 -28.07 -5.76
C GLN A 180 -29.59 -27.27 -5.33
N ILE A 181 -28.46 -27.46 -5.99
CA ILE A 181 -27.19 -26.81 -5.64
C ILE A 181 -27.11 -25.45 -6.37
N PRO A 182 -27.21 -24.31 -5.67
CA PRO A 182 -26.91 -23.01 -6.24
C PRO A 182 -25.41 -22.85 -6.45
N VAL A 183 -25.02 -22.35 -7.62
CA VAL A 183 -23.62 -22.06 -7.97
C VAL A 183 -23.53 -20.66 -8.55
N SER A 184 -22.66 -19.82 -8.00
CA SER A 184 -22.33 -18.51 -8.52
C SER A 184 -20.90 -18.51 -9.06
N LEU A 185 -20.73 -18.01 -10.27
CA LEU A 185 -19.44 -17.87 -10.94
C LEU A 185 -19.15 -16.39 -11.20
N ARG A 186 -17.88 -15.99 -11.04
CA ARG A 186 -17.41 -14.65 -11.44
C ARG A 186 -16.07 -14.77 -12.15
N TYR A 187 -15.83 -13.88 -13.11
CA TYR A 187 -14.54 -13.76 -13.80
C TYR A 187 -14.22 -12.30 -14.09
N GLY A 188 -13.01 -11.89 -13.78
CA GLY A 188 -12.47 -10.55 -14.02
C GLY A 188 -11.83 -9.94 -12.76
N LYS A 189 -11.51 -8.64 -12.84
CA LYS A 189 -10.96 -7.88 -11.71
C LYS A 189 -12.01 -7.73 -10.61
N GLN A 190 -11.76 -8.27 -9.42
CA GLN A 190 -12.68 -8.25 -8.30
C GLN A 190 -11.97 -8.31 -6.96
N VAL A 191 -12.63 -7.82 -5.93
CA VAL A 191 -12.23 -7.99 -4.53
C VAL A 191 -12.93 -9.20 -3.94
N LEU A 192 -12.16 -10.06 -3.29
CA LEU A 192 -12.65 -11.20 -2.53
C LEU A 192 -12.14 -11.11 -1.09
N SER A 193 -13.06 -11.03 -0.13
CA SER A 193 -12.73 -10.91 1.29
C SER A 193 -13.11 -12.18 2.04
N TRP A 194 -12.13 -12.86 2.61
CA TRP A 194 -12.30 -14.03 3.46
C TRP A 194 -11.79 -13.74 4.88
N GLY A 195 -12.34 -14.48 5.86
CA GLY A 195 -12.00 -14.27 7.27
C GLY A 195 -12.78 -13.15 7.93
N GLU A 196 -12.46 -12.89 9.21
CA GLU A 196 -13.15 -11.90 10.06
C GLU A 196 -12.31 -10.63 10.28
N SER A 197 -10.99 -10.71 10.07
CA SER A 197 -10.03 -9.64 10.38
C SER A 197 -9.74 -8.79 9.16
N THR A 198 -10.57 -7.80 8.87
CA THR A 198 -10.39 -6.93 7.69
C THR A 198 -9.17 -6.00 7.81
N PHE A 199 -8.80 -5.59 9.04
CA PHE A 199 -7.77 -4.57 9.29
C PHE A 199 -6.49 -5.10 9.93
N ILE A 200 -6.46 -6.35 10.37
CA ILE A 200 -5.29 -6.93 11.01
C ILE A 200 -4.40 -7.57 9.95
N GLN A 201 -3.21 -7.01 9.78
CA GLN A 201 -2.21 -7.61 8.90
C GLN A 201 -1.87 -9.03 9.34
N GLY A 202 -1.75 -9.89 8.37
CA GLY A 202 -1.41 -11.27 8.67
C GLY A 202 -2.62 -12.17 8.94
N GLY A 203 -3.86 -11.70 8.81
CA GLY A 203 -5.08 -12.48 8.85
C GLY A 203 -5.34 -13.32 7.59
N ILE A 204 -6.54 -13.88 7.50
CA ILE A 204 -6.99 -14.67 6.34
C ILE A 204 -7.23 -13.78 5.12
N ASN A 205 -7.59 -12.51 5.34
CA ASN A 205 -7.89 -11.54 4.28
C ASN A 205 -6.63 -11.00 3.61
N ILE A 206 -5.99 -11.83 2.76
CA ILE A 206 -4.75 -11.51 2.04
C ILE A 206 -4.89 -11.60 0.52
N ILE A 207 -6.09 -11.90 0.03
CA ILE A 207 -6.33 -12.23 -1.38
C ILE A 207 -6.10 -11.02 -2.28
N ASN A 208 -6.47 -9.84 -1.80
CA ASN A 208 -6.31 -8.59 -2.53
C ASN A 208 -5.22 -7.70 -1.91
N PRO A 209 -4.42 -7.00 -2.73
CA PRO A 209 -3.48 -6.01 -2.23
C PRO A 209 -4.20 -4.78 -1.67
N VAL A 210 -3.48 -4.01 -0.86
CA VAL A 210 -3.99 -2.78 -0.24
C VAL A 210 -3.33 -1.57 -0.91
N ASP A 211 -4.15 -0.58 -1.23
CA ASP A 211 -3.71 0.76 -1.60
C ASP A 211 -3.66 1.63 -0.33
N VAL A 212 -2.48 1.74 0.25
CA VAL A 212 -2.30 2.43 1.54
C VAL A 212 -2.55 3.94 1.43
N PRO A 213 -2.04 4.66 0.40
CA PRO A 213 -2.39 6.06 0.15
C PRO A 213 -3.89 6.30 0.00
N ALA A 214 -4.58 5.48 -0.78
CA ALA A 214 -6.02 5.61 -0.97
C ALA A 214 -6.81 5.38 0.32
N PHE A 215 -6.37 4.43 1.16
CA PHE A 215 -6.98 4.17 2.47
C PHE A 215 -6.80 5.32 3.46
N ARG A 216 -5.64 5.99 3.44
CA ARG A 216 -5.32 7.12 4.33
C ARG A 216 -5.82 8.46 3.83
N ALA A 217 -6.23 8.55 2.57
CA ALA A 217 -6.73 9.78 1.99
C ALA A 217 -7.97 10.29 2.73
N PRO A 218 -8.11 11.60 2.95
CA PRO A 218 -9.30 12.16 3.58
C PRO A 218 -10.61 11.73 2.88
N GLY A 219 -11.59 11.29 3.66
CA GLY A 219 -12.88 10.82 3.14
C GLY A 219 -12.82 9.50 2.37
N SER A 220 -11.84 8.63 2.65
CA SER A 220 -11.79 7.28 2.05
C SER A 220 -12.76 6.32 2.72
N GLU A 221 -13.18 5.34 1.95
CA GLU A 221 -13.99 4.22 2.40
C GLU A 221 -13.14 2.92 2.29
N LEU A 222 -13.52 1.87 3.02
CA LEU A 222 -12.80 0.59 2.98
C LEU A 222 -12.71 0.00 1.55
N LYS A 223 -13.75 0.20 0.75
CA LYS A 223 -13.75 -0.25 -0.65
C LYS A 223 -12.70 0.46 -1.53
N ASP A 224 -12.16 1.61 -1.09
CA ASP A 224 -11.09 2.33 -1.78
C ASP A 224 -9.72 1.74 -1.48
N ALA A 225 -9.61 0.97 -0.38
CA ALA A 225 -8.36 0.43 0.12
C ALA A 225 -7.94 -0.88 -0.55
N LEU A 226 -8.89 -1.70 -0.99
CA LEU A 226 -8.59 -3.00 -1.57
C LEU A 226 -8.53 -2.91 -3.09
N LEU A 227 -7.41 -3.33 -3.65
CA LEU A 227 -7.21 -3.38 -5.10
C LEU A 227 -7.78 -4.69 -5.65
N PRO A 228 -8.70 -4.62 -6.63
CA PRO A 228 -9.20 -5.81 -7.29
C PRO A 228 -8.10 -6.48 -8.13
N VAL A 229 -8.09 -7.81 -8.12
CA VAL A 229 -7.17 -8.64 -8.93
C VAL A 229 -8.00 -9.50 -9.87
N GLU A 230 -7.47 -9.74 -11.08
CA GLU A 230 -8.14 -10.61 -12.03
C GLU A 230 -8.14 -12.06 -11.53
N MET A 231 -9.34 -12.64 -11.40
CA MET A 231 -9.50 -14.01 -10.93
C MET A 231 -10.80 -14.64 -11.43
N PHE A 232 -10.79 -15.96 -11.50
CA PHE A 232 -11.99 -16.78 -11.52
C PHE A 232 -12.39 -17.08 -10.08
N TYR A 233 -13.67 -16.91 -9.76
CA TYR A 233 -14.26 -17.25 -8.46
C TYR A 233 -15.51 -18.09 -8.66
N MET A 234 -15.69 -19.06 -7.77
CA MET A 234 -16.87 -19.90 -7.70
C MET A 234 -17.33 -20.04 -6.24
N SER A 235 -18.63 -19.97 -6.04
CA SER A 235 -19.30 -20.31 -4.78
C SER A 235 -20.40 -21.33 -5.05
N ALA A 236 -20.47 -22.41 -4.26
CA ALA A 236 -21.47 -23.48 -4.39
C ALA A 236 -22.05 -23.82 -3.02
N GLY A 237 -23.38 -23.74 -2.87
CA GLY A 237 -24.12 -24.18 -1.69
C GLY A 237 -24.35 -25.68 -1.72
N ILE A 238 -23.40 -26.48 -1.17
CA ILE A 238 -23.41 -27.94 -1.25
C ILE A 238 -24.57 -28.58 -0.44
N THR A 239 -24.88 -27.94 0.69
CA THR A 239 -26.07 -28.23 1.50
C THR A 239 -26.72 -26.93 1.94
N GLU A 240 -27.85 -26.96 2.65
CA GLU A 240 -28.49 -25.80 3.24
C GLU A 240 -27.56 -25.03 4.19
N ASN A 241 -26.60 -25.73 4.79
CA ASN A 241 -25.71 -25.19 5.83
C ASN A 241 -24.24 -25.13 5.42
N VAL A 242 -23.86 -25.64 4.25
CA VAL A 242 -22.45 -25.72 3.82
C VAL A 242 -22.25 -25.07 2.46
N THR A 243 -21.42 -24.06 2.42
CA THR A 243 -20.98 -23.39 1.18
C THR A 243 -19.49 -23.63 0.96
N VAL A 244 -19.13 -23.95 -0.27
CA VAL A 244 -17.73 -24.06 -0.70
C VAL A 244 -17.45 -22.93 -1.67
N GLU A 245 -16.38 -22.20 -1.39
CA GLU A 245 -15.89 -21.13 -2.25
C GLU A 245 -14.49 -21.48 -2.76
N THR A 246 -14.16 -21.08 -3.97
CA THR A 246 -12.82 -21.20 -4.52
C THR A 246 -12.51 -20.04 -5.45
N PHE A 247 -11.23 -19.68 -5.50
CA PHE A 247 -10.73 -18.75 -6.50
C PHE A 247 -9.42 -19.26 -7.12
N VAL A 248 -9.14 -18.80 -8.33
CA VAL A 248 -7.85 -18.91 -9.01
C VAL A 248 -7.52 -17.55 -9.57
N GLN A 249 -6.39 -16.96 -9.18
CA GLN A 249 -5.95 -15.67 -9.71
C GLN A 249 -5.26 -15.85 -11.06
N ALA A 250 -5.54 -14.94 -11.97
CA ALA A 250 -4.92 -14.86 -13.30
C ALA A 250 -3.82 -13.80 -13.35
N ASP A 251 -3.80 -12.90 -12.37
CA ASP A 251 -2.85 -11.81 -12.26
C ASP A 251 -2.34 -11.65 -10.84
N TRP A 252 -1.23 -10.91 -10.68
CA TRP A 252 -0.64 -10.57 -9.40
C TRP A 252 -0.38 -9.06 -9.35
N GLU A 253 -0.71 -8.44 -8.23
CA GLU A 253 -0.43 -7.02 -7.98
C GLU A 253 0.12 -6.85 -6.55
N PRO A 254 1.13 -5.97 -6.34
CA PRO A 254 1.67 -5.69 -5.02
C PRO A 254 0.75 -4.76 -4.21
N VAL A 255 1.01 -4.67 -2.91
CA VAL A 255 0.54 -3.56 -2.07
C VAL A 255 1.16 -2.27 -2.59
N ARG A 256 0.37 -1.21 -2.68
CA ARG A 256 0.87 0.14 -2.95
C ARG A 256 1.17 0.84 -1.62
N PRO A 257 2.44 1.01 -1.24
CA PRO A 257 2.80 1.76 -0.04
C PRO A 257 2.65 3.27 -0.27
N ASP A 258 2.75 4.05 0.81
CA ASP A 258 2.88 5.51 0.67
C ASP A 258 4.18 5.84 -0.07
N ASP A 259 4.10 6.75 -1.04
CA ASP A 259 5.27 7.25 -1.77
C ASP A 259 6.23 8.00 -0.84
N CYS A 260 7.53 7.88 -1.11
CA CYS A 260 8.55 8.57 -0.32
C CYS A 260 8.34 10.09 -0.32
N GLY A 261 8.57 10.69 0.84
CA GLY A 261 8.37 12.12 1.06
C GLY A 261 6.92 12.55 1.20
N THR A 262 5.93 11.66 1.06
CA THR A 262 4.55 11.95 1.46
C THR A 262 4.40 11.86 2.98
N PHE A 263 3.36 12.46 3.54
CA PHE A 263 3.24 12.64 4.99
C PHE A 263 3.28 11.33 5.80
N PHE A 264 2.75 10.26 5.25
CA PHE A 264 2.68 8.96 5.91
C PHE A 264 3.78 8.00 5.47
N SER A 265 4.70 8.42 4.60
CA SER A 265 5.81 7.56 4.21
C SER A 265 6.66 7.18 5.41
N THR A 266 7.02 5.91 5.50
CA THR A 266 7.81 5.35 6.59
C THR A 266 9.24 5.05 6.19
N ASN A 267 9.55 5.22 4.92
CA ASN A 267 10.90 5.11 4.36
C ASN A 267 10.96 5.81 3.00
N ASP A 268 12.18 6.11 2.55
CA ASP A 268 12.45 6.91 1.36
C ASP A 268 13.05 6.07 0.21
N PHE A 269 12.93 4.74 0.27
CA PHE A 269 13.62 3.87 -0.69
C PHE A 269 12.83 2.62 -1.14
N ALA A 270 11.71 2.27 -0.50
CA ALA A 270 11.02 1.01 -0.81
C ALA A 270 9.87 1.17 -1.81
N ALA A 271 9.13 2.29 -1.80
CA ALA A 271 8.07 2.51 -2.75
C ALA A 271 8.62 2.71 -4.17
N ASP A 272 7.77 2.56 -5.18
CA ASP A 272 8.16 2.77 -6.57
C ASP A 272 8.64 4.19 -6.82
N GLY A 273 9.69 4.33 -7.65
CA GLY A 273 10.30 5.62 -7.93
C GLY A 273 11.11 6.21 -6.76
N CYS A 274 11.23 5.50 -5.63
CA CYS A 274 12.01 5.91 -4.47
C CYS A 274 13.43 5.35 -4.46
N GLY A 275 14.30 5.97 -3.66
CA GLY A 275 15.71 5.64 -3.55
C GLY A 275 16.61 6.67 -4.25
N PRO A 276 17.92 6.50 -4.19
CA PRO A 276 18.68 5.39 -3.57
C PRO A 276 18.61 5.41 -2.03
N VAL A 277 19.09 4.34 -1.38
CA VAL A 277 19.40 4.37 0.06
C VAL A 277 20.62 5.27 0.27
N LEU A 278 20.52 6.22 1.19
CA LEU A 278 21.61 7.13 1.56
C LEU A 278 22.43 6.53 2.70
N LEU A 279 23.77 6.60 2.61
CA LEU A 279 24.71 5.93 3.51
C LEU A 279 25.39 6.88 4.51
N ALA A 280 24.99 8.15 4.52
CA ALA A 280 25.64 9.18 5.34
C ALA A 280 24.62 10.12 6.02
N GLY A 281 23.97 9.66 7.08
CA GLY A 281 22.95 10.41 7.82
C GLY A 281 23.46 11.67 8.55
N GLN A 282 24.78 11.86 8.63
CA GLN A 282 25.39 13.11 9.13
C GLN A 282 25.46 14.22 8.07
N LEU A 283 25.30 13.86 6.79
CA LEU A 283 25.25 14.81 5.69
C LEU A 283 23.80 15.10 5.30
N PRO A 284 23.49 16.32 4.83
CA PRO A 284 22.22 16.55 4.15
C PRO A 284 22.04 15.62 2.96
N ASP A 285 20.80 15.23 2.65
CA ASP A 285 20.49 14.28 1.57
C ASP A 285 21.15 14.66 0.25
N SER A 286 21.04 15.93 -0.13
CA SER A 286 21.64 16.46 -1.35
C SER A 286 23.16 16.31 -1.39
N GLN A 287 23.84 16.44 -0.24
CA GLN A 287 25.29 16.28 -0.15
C GLN A 287 25.67 14.78 -0.13
N ALA A 288 24.94 13.95 0.62
CA ALA A 288 25.17 12.50 0.62
C ALA A 288 25.04 11.94 -0.81
N PHE A 289 24.02 12.35 -1.54
CA PHE A 289 23.80 11.97 -2.94
C PHE A 289 24.93 12.47 -3.85
N ALA A 290 25.28 13.77 -3.77
CA ALA A 290 26.30 14.38 -4.62
C ALA A 290 27.70 13.78 -4.39
N GLN A 291 27.99 13.32 -3.18
CA GLN A 291 29.27 12.67 -2.83
C GLN A 291 29.27 11.18 -3.11
N GLY A 292 28.15 10.61 -3.58
CA GLY A 292 28.04 9.19 -3.93
C GLY A 292 27.93 8.24 -2.73
N PHE A 293 27.54 8.76 -1.54
CA PHE A 293 27.23 7.91 -0.39
C PHE A 293 25.83 7.31 -0.55
N ILE A 294 25.70 6.42 -1.52
CA ILE A 294 24.43 5.81 -1.93
C ILE A 294 24.58 4.30 -2.13
N ALA A 295 23.50 3.56 -1.86
CA ALA A 295 23.25 2.23 -2.40
C ALA A 295 22.12 2.36 -3.42
N PRO A 296 22.39 2.18 -4.72
CA PRO A 296 21.39 2.34 -5.76
C PRO A 296 20.37 1.21 -5.75
N ARG A 297 19.14 1.52 -6.11
CA ARG A 297 18.10 0.53 -6.41
C ARG A 297 18.35 -0.06 -7.80
N ILE A 298 18.36 -1.39 -7.90
CA ILE A 298 18.38 -2.11 -9.17
C ILE A 298 16.97 -2.60 -9.50
N GLY A 299 16.80 -3.31 -10.64
CA GLY A 299 15.47 -3.80 -11.04
C GLY A 299 14.86 -4.72 -9.99
N ASP A 300 13.61 -4.46 -9.64
CA ASP A 300 12.85 -5.24 -8.68
C ASP A 300 12.50 -6.63 -9.21
N GLN A 301 12.22 -7.55 -8.31
CA GLN A 301 11.79 -8.91 -8.61
C GLN A 301 10.32 -9.08 -8.23
N GLU A 302 9.46 -8.89 -9.22
CA GLU A 302 8.02 -9.13 -9.06
C GLU A 302 7.74 -10.63 -8.98
N ALA A 303 6.65 -10.99 -8.31
CA ALA A 303 6.21 -12.38 -8.23
C ALA A 303 5.47 -12.80 -9.51
N ASP A 304 5.53 -14.10 -9.83
CA ASP A 304 4.74 -14.68 -10.94
C ASP A 304 3.23 -14.58 -10.59
N SER A 305 2.42 -14.34 -11.60
CA SER A 305 0.96 -14.36 -11.48
C SER A 305 0.37 -15.76 -11.27
N LYS A 306 1.12 -16.81 -11.54
CA LYS A 306 0.63 -18.20 -11.52
C LYS A 306 0.56 -18.79 -10.12
N ASP A 307 -0.15 -19.92 -10.03
CA ASP A 307 -0.21 -20.78 -8.85
C ASP A 307 -0.80 -20.13 -7.59
N GLN A 308 -1.62 -19.09 -7.75
CA GLN A 308 -2.33 -18.44 -6.67
C GLN A 308 -3.79 -18.85 -6.68
N PHE A 309 -4.21 -19.59 -5.64
CA PHE A 309 -5.58 -20.07 -5.52
C PHE A 309 -5.97 -20.28 -4.05
N GLY A 310 -7.25 -20.40 -3.81
CA GLY A 310 -7.75 -20.72 -2.48
C GLY A 310 -9.05 -21.49 -2.51
N VAL A 311 -9.31 -22.15 -1.39
CA VAL A 311 -10.55 -22.86 -1.10
C VAL A 311 -11.01 -22.45 0.30
N ALA A 312 -12.30 -22.14 0.43
CA ALA A 312 -12.97 -21.89 1.70
C ALA A 312 -14.17 -22.82 1.84
N VAL A 313 -14.38 -23.34 3.04
CA VAL A 313 -15.59 -24.05 3.44
C VAL A 313 -16.22 -23.24 4.55
N ARG A 314 -17.46 -22.78 4.34
CA ARG A 314 -18.25 -22.09 5.34
C ARG A 314 -19.36 -23.02 5.79
N TRP A 315 -19.43 -23.22 7.09
CA TRP A 315 -20.42 -24.11 7.71
C TRP A 315 -21.24 -23.33 8.74
N TYR A 316 -22.52 -23.15 8.42
CA TYR A 316 -23.49 -22.57 9.32
C TYR A 316 -24.01 -23.64 10.29
N VAL A 317 -23.92 -23.41 11.60
CA VAL A 317 -24.26 -24.32 12.68
C VAL A 317 -25.34 -23.71 13.56
N PRO A 318 -26.64 -23.92 13.27
CA PRO A 318 -27.73 -23.36 14.05
C PRO A 318 -27.69 -23.72 15.54
N GLU A 319 -27.26 -24.95 15.83
CA GLU A 319 -27.20 -25.49 17.20
C GLU A 319 -26.12 -24.78 18.06
N LEU A 320 -25.18 -24.07 17.42
CA LEU A 320 -24.14 -23.28 18.09
C LEU A 320 -24.47 -21.79 18.03
N ASN A 321 -25.66 -21.41 18.50
CA ASN A 321 -26.16 -20.01 18.48
C ASN A 321 -26.03 -19.34 17.12
N ASP A 322 -26.47 -20.01 16.06
CA ASP A 322 -26.41 -19.51 14.68
C ASP A 322 -24.99 -19.10 14.26
N SER A 323 -24.00 -19.92 14.63
CA SER A 323 -22.60 -19.64 14.31
C SER A 323 -22.24 -20.04 12.89
N GLU A 324 -21.35 -19.24 12.26
CA GLU A 324 -20.64 -19.63 11.04
C GLU A 324 -19.21 -20.01 11.37
N LEU A 325 -18.79 -21.19 10.94
CA LEU A 325 -17.42 -21.69 10.99
C LEU A 325 -16.81 -21.63 9.60
N GLY A 326 -15.64 -20.99 9.49
CA GLY A 326 -14.88 -20.92 8.25
C GLY A 326 -13.60 -21.75 8.31
N PHE A 327 -13.29 -22.47 7.23
CA PHE A 327 -12.04 -23.22 7.05
C PHE A 327 -11.43 -22.80 5.72
N TYR A 328 -10.15 -22.41 5.72
CA TYR A 328 -9.50 -21.77 4.59
C TYR A 328 -8.15 -22.39 4.28
N TYR A 329 -7.89 -22.55 3.00
CA TYR A 329 -6.59 -22.81 2.45
C TYR A 329 -6.32 -21.83 1.31
N ILE A 330 -5.18 -21.13 1.37
CA ILE A 330 -4.78 -20.17 0.34
C ILE A 330 -3.32 -20.38 0.00
N LYS A 331 -3.01 -20.61 -1.27
CA LYS A 331 -1.66 -20.53 -1.82
C LYS A 331 -1.51 -19.20 -2.55
N TYR A 332 -0.50 -18.39 -2.18
CA TYR A 332 -0.33 -17.06 -2.70
C TYR A 332 1.14 -16.64 -2.75
N ASN A 333 1.42 -15.60 -3.51
CA ASN A 333 2.69 -14.90 -3.54
C ASN A 333 2.61 -13.62 -2.72
N SER A 334 3.71 -13.26 -2.03
CA SER A 334 3.73 -12.06 -1.19
C SER A 334 3.35 -10.82 -1.98
N ARG A 335 2.47 -10.01 -1.39
CA ARG A 335 2.12 -8.68 -1.91
C ARG A 335 2.88 -7.57 -1.20
N LEU A 336 3.53 -7.91 -0.08
CA LEU A 336 4.36 -7.00 0.67
C LEU A 336 5.77 -6.99 0.08
N PRO A 337 6.37 -5.80 -0.10
CA PRO A 337 7.73 -5.65 -0.57
C PRO A 337 8.73 -6.12 0.49
N TYR A 338 9.76 -6.83 0.08
CA TYR A 338 10.93 -7.20 0.87
C TYR A 338 12.16 -6.56 0.27
N VAL A 339 13.01 -6.01 1.12
CA VAL A 339 14.28 -5.39 0.71
C VAL A 339 15.36 -6.43 0.70
N SER A 340 15.99 -6.63 -0.44
CA SER A 340 17.12 -7.51 -0.62
C SER A 340 18.34 -6.75 -1.11
N GLY A 341 19.54 -7.20 -0.71
CA GLY A 341 20.80 -6.58 -1.04
C GLY A 341 21.65 -7.43 -1.97
N LEU A 342 22.30 -6.78 -2.92
CA LEU A 342 23.32 -7.39 -3.76
C LEU A 342 24.69 -6.80 -3.41
N VAL A 343 25.63 -7.67 -2.99
CA VAL A 343 27.02 -7.32 -2.69
C VAL A 343 27.85 -7.42 -3.97
N ASN A 344 28.82 -6.53 -4.12
CA ASN A 344 29.77 -6.52 -5.26
C ASN A 344 29.10 -6.40 -6.64
N ASN A 345 28.14 -5.50 -6.78
CA ASN A 345 27.58 -5.19 -8.09
C ASN A 345 28.56 -4.30 -8.89
N PRO A 346 29.27 -4.85 -9.91
CA PRO A 346 30.25 -4.08 -10.69
C PRO A 346 29.63 -2.97 -11.54
N SER A 347 28.32 -2.98 -11.71
CA SER A 347 27.57 -1.94 -12.44
C SER A 347 27.05 -0.82 -11.53
N SER A 348 27.33 -0.88 -10.23
CA SER A 348 26.92 0.16 -9.30
C SER A 348 27.66 1.47 -9.58
N PRO A 349 26.96 2.62 -9.70
CA PRO A 349 27.59 3.90 -10.01
C PRO A 349 28.31 4.56 -8.83
N THR A 350 28.51 3.88 -7.72
CA THR A 350 29.16 4.43 -6.51
C THR A 350 30.66 4.62 -6.69
N SER A 351 31.03 5.57 -7.56
CA SER A 351 32.42 5.89 -7.88
C SER A 351 33.22 6.40 -6.67
N THR A 352 32.56 6.99 -5.68
CA THR A 352 33.21 7.52 -4.47
C THR A 352 33.63 6.40 -3.52
N GLN A 353 32.87 5.31 -3.44
CA GLN A 353 33.27 4.13 -2.67
C GLN A 353 34.45 3.39 -3.32
N GLN A 354 34.59 3.46 -4.65
CA GLN A 354 35.76 2.89 -5.34
C GLN A 354 37.08 3.56 -4.94
N ASN A 355 37.04 4.80 -4.50
CA ASN A 355 38.20 5.62 -4.23
C ASN A 355 38.47 5.86 -2.74
N ASP A 356 37.65 5.30 -1.84
CA ASP A 356 37.89 5.38 -0.40
C ASP A 356 38.71 4.18 0.06
N PRO A 357 40.00 4.38 0.37
CA PRO A 357 40.88 3.30 0.82
C PRO A 357 40.52 2.77 2.22
N SER A 358 39.60 3.43 2.95
CA SER A 358 39.11 2.95 4.25
C SER A 358 37.98 1.95 4.13
N LEU A 359 37.32 1.88 2.96
CA LEU A 359 36.31 0.87 2.70
C LEU A 359 37.00 -0.42 2.21
N PRO A 360 36.78 -1.55 2.88
CA PRO A 360 37.38 -2.80 2.43
C PRO A 360 36.79 -3.18 1.08
N PHE A 361 37.66 -3.12 0.07
CA PHE A 361 37.46 -3.69 -1.26
C PHE A 361 36.09 -3.58 -1.92
N SER A 362 36.00 -2.91 -3.06
CA SER A 362 35.08 -3.20 -4.18
C SER A 362 33.67 -3.74 -3.84
N SER A 363 33.18 -3.58 -2.61
CA SER A 363 31.80 -3.88 -2.30
C SER A 363 30.94 -2.72 -2.76
N PHE A 364 30.29 -2.90 -3.90
CA PHE A 364 29.32 -1.96 -4.45
C PHE A 364 27.93 -2.46 -4.06
N PRO A 365 27.41 -2.12 -2.86
CA PRO A 365 26.10 -2.56 -2.48
C PRO A 365 25.09 -1.91 -3.42
N SER A 366 24.13 -2.71 -3.80
CA SER A 366 22.88 -2.25 -4.38
C SER A 366 21.75 -3.00 -3.70
N TYR A 367 20.54 -2.49 -3.83
CA TYR A 367 19.38 -3.17 -3.28
C TYR A 367 18.29 -3.24 -4.35
N PHE A 368 17.33 -4.12 -4.11
CA PHE A 368 16.14 -4.28 -4.91
C PHE A 368 14.98 -4.69 -4.01
N ILE A 369 13.79 -4.52 -4.51
CA ILE A 369 12.57 -5.01 -3.87
C ILE A 369 12.22 -6.34 -4.50
N GLU A 370 11.87 -7.32 -3.66
CA GLU A 370 11.40 -8.63 -4.10
C GLU A 370 10.10 -9.02 -3.41
N TYR A 371 9.35 -9.88 -4.08
CA TYR A 371 8.07 -10.38 -3.59
C TYR A 371 8.15 -11.92 -3.54
N PRO A 372 8.45 -12.50 -2.36
CA PRO A 372 8.61 -13.95 -2.20
C PRO A 372 7.34 -14.74 -2.54
N GLU A 373 7.56 -15.89 -3.16
CA GLU A 373 6.49 -16.72 -3.71
C GLU A 373 6.20 -17.96 -2.87
N ASN A 374 5.11 -18.67 -3.23
CA ASN A 374 4.76 -19.99 -2.71
C ASN A 374 4.49 -20.05 -1.20
N ILE A 375 3.77 -19.06 -0.68
CA ILE A 375 3.32 -19.04 0.71
C ILE A 375 2.00 -19.81 0.81
N ASN A 376 1.88 -20.70 1.80
CA ASN A 376 0.64 -21.43 2.11
C ASN A 376 0.03 -20.88 3.39
N LEU A 377 -1.26 -20.55 3.34
CA LEU A 377 -2.03 -20.12 4.49
C LEU A 377 -3.12 -21.14 4.79
N TYR A 378 -3.22 -21.52 6.04
CA TYR A 378 -4.29 -22.32 6.63
C TYR A 378 -5.02 -21.46 7.65
N GLY A 379 -6.34 -21.37 7.55
CA GLY A 379 -7.14 -20.49 8.39
C GLY A 379 -8.39 -21.20 8.95
N ILE A 380 -8.78 -20.77 10.12
CA ILE A 380 -10.10 -21.06 10.69
C ILE A 380 -10.71 -19.77 11.21
N SER A 381 -12.02 -19.61 11.06
CA SER A 381 -12.76 -18.49 11.63
C SER A 381 -14.05 -18.95 12.30
N ILE A 382 -14.53 -18.12 13.19
CA ILE A 382 -15.86 -18.25 13.80
C ILE A 382 -16.50 -16.86 13.86
N ASN A 383 -17.76 -16.82 13.46
CA ASN A 383 -18.65 -15.68 13.70
C ASN A 383 -19.89 -16.19 14.41
N THR A 384 -20.23 -15.60 15.58
CA THR A 384 -21.31 -16.08 16.43
C THR A 384 -21.96 -14.95 17.20
N THR A 385 -23.20 -15.15 17.63
CA THR A 385 -23.88 -14.29 18.59
C THR A 385 -24.02 -15.03 19.92
N THR A 386 -23.43 -14.46 20.97
CA THR A 386 -23.51 -15.08 22.29
C THR A 386 -24.92 -14.96 22.88
N PRO A 387 -25.33 -15.82 23.84
CA PRO A 387 -26.63 -15.72 24.51
C PRO A 387 -26.88 -14.36 25.21
N GLY A 388 -25.84 -13.58 25.50
CA GLY A 388 -25.93 -12.22 26.03
C GLY A 388 -26.10 -11.15 24.97
N GLY A 389 -26.26 -11.49 23.67
CA GLY A 389 -26.46 -10.56 22.57
C GLY A 389 -25.16 -9.90 22.05
N TRP A 390 -23.99 -10.41 22.41
CA TRP A 390 -22.71 -9.95 21.88
C TRP A 390 -22.40 -10.66 20.56
N SER A 391 -22.04 -9.89 19.54
CA SER A 391 -21.43 -10.45 18.31
C SER A 391 -19.96 -10.70 18.56
N LEU A 392 -19.47 -11.90 18.25
CA LEU A 392 -18.08 -12.32 18.39
C LEU A 392 -17.57 -12.88 17.07
N GLY A 393 -16.59 -12.19 16.49
CA GLY A 393 -15.79 -12.69 15.38
C GLY A 393 -14.39 -13.04 15.87
N ALA A 394 -13.86 -14.19 15.48
CA ALA A 394 -12.50 -14.62 15.76
C ALA A 394 -11.92 -15.40 14.59
N GLU A 395 -10.61 -15.28 14.40
CA GLU A 395 -9.90 -16.07 13.40
C GLU A 395 -8.52 -16.49 13.89
N TYR A 396 -8.04 -17.59 13.38
CA TYR A 396 -6.68 -18.07 13.53
C TYR A 396 -6.12 -18.43 12.17
N SER A 397 -4.93 -17.90 11.85
CA SER A 397 -4.21 -18.26 10.62
C SER A 397 -2.82 -18.76 10.92
N PHE A 398 -2.42 -19.79 10.20
CA PHE A 398 -1.05 -20.32 10.18
C PHE A 398 -0.51 -20.21 8.75
N ARG A 399 0.74 -19.82 8.64
CA ARG A 399 1.41 -19.70 7.34
C ARG A 399 2.69 -20.50 7.33
N ASP A 400 2.86 -21.24 6.26
CA ASP A 400 4.08 -21.94 5.92
C ASP A 400 4.82 -21.19 4.83
N ASN A 401 6.15 -21.21 4.87
CA ASN A 401 7.05 -20.53 3.93
C ASN A 401 6.92 -18.98 3.91
N VAL A 402 6.60 -18.37 5.06
CA VAL A 402 6.56 -16.90 5.18
C VAL A 402 7.97 -16.35 5.33
N PRO A 403 8.41 -15.46 4.44
CA PRO A 403 9.67 -14.75 4.60
C PRO A 403 9.59 -13.76 5.76
N LEU A 404 10.71 -13.54 6.42
CA LEU A 404 10.87 -12.52 7.45
C LEU A 404 11.88 -11.49 6.97
N GLN A 405 11.49 -10.21 6.94
CA GLN A 405 12.40 -9.14 6.58
C GLN A 405 13.48 -8.98 7.64
N TRP A 406 14.73 -9.14 7.25
CA TRP A 406 15.85 -8.63 8.03
C TRP A 406 15.84 -7.10 8.01
N ASN A 407 16.38 -6.48 9.06
CA ASN A 407 16.57 -5.04 9.04
C ASN A 407 17.34 -4.62 7.78
N ALA A 408 16.77 -3.71 6.99
CA ALA A 408 17.34 -3.30 5.70
C ALA A 408 18.75 -2.71 5.84
N PHE A 409 19.02 -1.98 6.93
CA PHE A 409 20.37 -1.47 7.21
C PHE A 409 21.36 -2.57 7.54
N GLU A 410 20.96 -3.60 8.28
CA GLU A 410 21.82 -4.76 8.52
C GLU A 410 22.22 -5.44 7.22
N LEU A 411 21.31 -5.54 6.26
CA LEU A 411 21.61 -6.06 4.92
C LEU A 411 22.62 -5.18 4.17
N ILE A 412 22.38 -3.86 4.18
CA ILE A 412 23.22 -2.89 3.46
C ILE A 412 24.61 -2.80 4.11
N PHE A 413 24.68 -2.70 5.44
CA PHE A 413 25.97 -2.68 6.15
C PHE A 413 26.73 -4.00 6.03
N GLY A 414 26.04 -5.13 6.04
CA GLY A 414 26.63 -6.43 5.70
C GLY A 414 27.21 -6.46 4.29
N GLY A 415 26.52 -5.82 3.34
CA GLY A 415 26.99 -5.62 1.97
C GLY A 415 28.21 -4.72 1.86
N LEU A 416 28.26 -3.66 2.66
CA LEU A 416 29.40 -2.74 2.75
C LEU A 416 30.62 -3.34 3.49
N GLN A 417 30.44 -4.41 4.24
CA GLN A 417 31.47 -5.03 5.09
C GLN A 417 32.15 -4.02 6.03
N GLN A 418 31.37 -3.04 6.50
CA GLN A 418 31.89 -1.98 7.37
C GLN A 418 32.29 -2.54 8.74
N ARG A 419 33.39 -2.02 9.26
CA ARG A 419 33.93 -2.36 10.58
C ARG A 419 34.05 -1.14 11.44
N ASP A 420 33.95 -1.34 12.75
CA ASP A 420 34.21 -0.30 13.72
C ASP A 420 35.74 0.00 13.84
N PRO A 421 36.16 1.03 14.59
CA PRO A 421 37.58 1.32 14.80
C PRO A 421 38.37 0.19 15.47
N ALA A 422 37.72 -0.76 16.13
CA ALA A 422 38.34 -1.94 16.72
C ALA A 422 38.51 -3.10 15.71
N GLY A 423 37.91 -2.97 14.53
CA GLY A 423 37.90 -3.96 13.47
C GLY A 423 36.78 -4.97 13.52
N ASP A 424 35.80 -4.77 14.39
CA ASP A 424 34.61 -5.62 14.51
C ASP A 424 33.57 -5.25 13.45
N PRO A 425 32.84 -6.25 12.88
CA PRO A 425 31.77 -5.97 11.94
C PRO A 425 30.68 -5.10 12.52
N LEU A 426 30.27 -4.04 11.81
CA LEU A 426 29.11 -3.22 12.20
C LEU A 426 27.78 -3.93 11.96
N SER A 427 27.73 -4.82 10.98
CA SER A 427 26.56 -5.64 10.70
C SER A 427 26.56 -6.91 11.55
N LYS A 428 25.47 -7.17 12.25
CA LYS A 428 25.26 -8.44 12.97
C LYS A 428 25.23 -9.65 12.06
N LEU A 429 24.79 -9.48 10.81
CA LEU A 429 24.82 -10.53 9.79
C LEU A 429 26.26 -10.94 9.45
N GLU A 430 27.19 -10.00 9.34
CA GLU A 430 28.57 -10.30 9.09
C GLU A 430 29.26 -10.94 10.31
N ALA A 431 28.90 -10.50 11.51
CA ALA A 431 29.42 -11.06 12.76
C ALA A 431 29.02 -12.54 12.99
N GLN A 432 27.99 -13.03 12.29
CA GLN A 432 27.51 -14.41 12.38
C GLN A 432 28.13 -15.35 11.30
N ARG A 433 28.93 -14.82 10.38
CA ARG A 433 29.68 -15.61 9.38
C ARG A 433 31.01 -16.09 9.97
#